data_93b724f006a0353b85c1eaeffe1d5545
#
_entry.id   93b724f006a0353b85c1eaeffe1d5545
#
_cell.length_a   1.000
_cell.length_b   1.000
_cell.length_c   1.000
_cell.angle_alpha   90.00
_cell.angle_beta   90.00
_cell.angle_gamma   90.00
#
_symmetry.space_group_name_H-M   'P 1'
#
loop_
_entity.id
_entity.type
_entity.pdbx_description
1 polymer ?
#
loop_
_entity_poly.entity_id
_entity_poly.type
_entity_poly.pdbx_seq_one_letter_code
_entity_poly.pdbx_strand_id
1 'polypeptide(L)' 'MILLKSLTGKEFYLNSDLIYRVEKEYDTLITLIDQKTIWVQESPEEIRDKVIQFKNQVYRQPWEVKE' A
#
# COMPACT_ATOMS: atom_id res chain seq x y z
N MET A 1 1.34 7.72 -2.30
CA MET A 1 0.12 6.99 -2.68
C MET A 1 0.49 5.75 -3.43
N ILE A 2 -0.18 4.66 -3.14
CA ILE A 2 0.02 3.41 -3.85
C ILE A 2 -1.24 3.05 -4.60
N LEU A 3 -1.07 2.42 -5.77
CA LEU A 3 -2.20 2.02 -6.61
C LEU A 3 -2.63 0.61 -6.24
N LEU A 4 -3.91 0.46 -5.93
CA LEU A 4 -4.49 -0.83 -5.55
C LEU A 4 -5.74 -1.09 -6.36
N LYS A 5 -6.18 -2.34 -6.36
CA LYS A 5 -7.37 -2.74 -7.08
C LYS A 5 -8.34 -3.40 -6.11
N SER A 6 -9.55 -2.88 -6.06
CA SER A 6 -10.60 -3.46 -5.21
C SER A 6 -11.02 -4.82 -5.75
N LEU A 7 -11.81 -5.55 -4.96
CA LEU A 7 -12.27 -6.87 -5.40
C LEU A 7 -13.15 -6.79 -6.65
N THR A 8 -13.79 -5.65 -6.87
CA THR A 8 -14.61 -5.46 -8.06
C THR A 8 -13.80 -5.08 -9.29
N GLY A 9 -12.48 -4.94 -9.13
CA GLY A 9 -11.61 -4.58 -10.25
C GLY A 9 -11.40 -3.10 -10.44
N LYS A 10 -11.93 -2.28 -9.56
CA LYS A 10 -11.79 -0.83 -9.65
C LYS A 10 -10.46 -0.40 -9.07
N GLU A 11 -9.68 0.36 -9.82
CA GLU A 11 -8.40 0.87 -9.34
C GLU A 11 -8.60 2.13 -8.52
N PHE A 12 -7.76 2.29 -7.51
CA PHE A 12 -7.78 3.48 -6.67
C PHE A 12 -6.41 3.68 -6.04
N TYR A 13 -6.13 4.93 -5.63
CA TYR A 13 -4.90 5.26 -4.93
C TYR A 13 -5.18 5.35 -3.44
N LEU A 14 -4.28 4.81 -2.65
CA LEU A 14 -4.40 4.84 -1.19
C LEU A 14 -3.14 5.46 -0.61
N ASN A 15 -3.34 6.36 0.36
CA ASN A 15 -2.23 6.89 1.13
C ASN A 15 -1.75 5.80 2.10
N SER A 16 -0.56 5.28 1.85
CA SER A 16 -0.05 4.16 2.63
C SER A 16 0.17 4.52 4.10
N ASP A 17 0.31 5.81 4.42
CA ASP A 17 0.47 6.22 5.82
C ASP A 17 -0.81 6.04 6.63
N LEU A 18 -1.94 5.82 5.98
CA LEU A 18 -3.21 5.57 6.66
C LEU A 18 -3.41 4.09 6.97
N ILE A 19 -2.53 3.22 6.52
CA ILE A 19 -2.68 1.78 6.75
C ILE A 19 -2.26 1.45 8.17
N TYR A 20 -3.20 0.84 8.92
CA TYR A 20 -2.91 0.34 10.25
C TYR A 20 -2.33 -1.06 10.18
N ARG A 21 -2.98 -1.95 9.39
CA ARG A 21 -2.45 -3.30 9.18
C ARG A 21 -3.08 -3.93 7.94
N VAL A 22 -2.39 -4.95 7.44
CA VAL A 22 -2.82 -5.72 6.28
C VAL A 22 -2.88 -7.17 6.70
N GLU A 23 -4.01 -7.83 6.43
CA GLU A 23 -4.21 -9.21 6.80
C GLU A 23 -4.60 -10.04 5.60
N LYS A 24 -4.10 -11.26 5.55
CA LYS A 24 -4.52 -12.21 4.54
C LYS A 24 -5.65 -13.05 5.13
N GLU A 25 -6.86 -12.73 4.73
CA GLU A 25 -8.01 -13.58 4.99
C GLU A 25 -8.17 -14.48 3.77
N TYR A 26 -9.36 -14.64 3.26
CA TYR A 26 -9.50 -15.26 1.96
C TYR A 26 -8.93 -14.30 0.90
N ASP A 27 -9.36 -13.06 0.95
CA ASP A 27 -8.77 -11.96 0.18
C ASP A 27 -7.91 -11.14 1.12
N THR A 28 -7.33 -10.05 0.61
CA THR A 28 -6.48 -9.19 1.43
C THR A 28 -7.33 -8.08 2.04
N LEU A 29 -7.26 -7.95 3.35
CA LEU A 29 -7.99 -6.93 4.09
C LEU A 29 -7.03 -5.89 4.62
N ILE A 30 -7.27 -4.63 4.24
CA ILE A 30 -6.50 -3.50 4.76
C ILE A 30 -7.34 -2.78 5.79
N THR A 31 -6.80 -2.61 7.00
CA THR A 31 -7.43 -1.83 8.05
C THR A 31 -6.72 -0.48 8.13
N LEU A 32 -7.49 0.59 8.09
CA LEU A 32 -6.96 1.94 8.16
C LEU A 32 -6.93 2.43 9.60
N ILE A 33 -6.18 3.50 9.83
CA ILE A 33 -6.01 4.04 11.18
C ILE A 33 -7.31 4.56 11.79
N ASP A 34 -8.31 4.88 10.95
CA ASP A 34 -9.64 5.28 11.43
C ASP A 34 -10.57 4.09 11.57
N GLN A 35 -10.04 2.86 11.50
CA GLN A 35 -10.75 1.60 11.68
C GLN A 35 -11.61 1.21 10.48
N LYS A 36 -11.59 1.96 9.40
CA LYS A 36 -12.24 1.54 8.17
C LYS A 36 -11.45 0.42 7.53
N THR A 37 -12.14 -0.43 6.79
CA THR A 37 -11.52 -1.58 6.14
C THR A 37 -11.77 -1.56 4.65
N ILE A 38 -10.80 -2.10 3.90
CA ILE A 38 -10.87 -2.16 2.45
C ILE A 38 -10.39 -3.54 2.01
N TRP A 39 -11.15 -4.19 1.13
CA TRP A 39 -10.73 -5.44 0.50
C TRP A 39 -10.09 -5.15 -0.83
N VAL A 40 -8.91 -5.74 -1.08
CA VAL A 40 -8.17 -5.53 -2.32
C VAL A 40 -7.71 -6.86 -2.90
N GLN A 41 -7.33 -6.82 -4.18
CA GLN A 41 -6.87 -8.02 -4.89
C GLN A 41 -5.39 -8.30 -4.65
N GLU A 42 -4.60 -7.27 -4.35
CA GLU A 42 -3.17 -7.43 -4.15
C GLU A 42 -2.89 -8.27 -2.91
N SER A 43 -1.83 -9.07 -2.96
CA SER A 43 -1.40 -9.82 -1.78
C SER A 43 -0.74 -8.88 -0.77
N PRO A 44 -0.64 -9.27 0.51
CA PRO A 44 0.08 -8.47 1.48
C PRO A 44 1.52 -8.19 1.04
N GLU A 45 2.16 -9.15 0.40
CA GLU A 45 3.53 -8.97 -0.09
C GLU A 45 3.59 -7.93 -1.18
N GLU A 46 2.61 -7.93 -2.09
CA GLU A 46 2.56 -6.92 -3.14
C GLU A 46 2.36 -5.53 -2.55
N ILE A 47 1.50 -5.43 -1.54
CA ILE A 47 1.26 -4.15 -0.87
C ILE A 47 2.54 -3.67 -0.20
N ARG A 48 3.25 -4.57 0.48
CA ARG A 48 4.52 -4.22 1.12
C ARG A 48 5.49 -3.67 0.08
N ASP A 49 5.61 -4.34 -1.06
CA ASP A 49 6.54 -3.92 -2.08
C ASP A 49 6.16 -2.56 -2.67
N LYS A 50 4.86 -2.32 -2.85
CA LYS A 50 4.40 -1.02 -3.34
C LYS A 50 4.72 0.10 -2.36
N VAL A 51 4.55 -0.16 -1.06
CA VAL A 51 4.85 0.82 -0.03
C VAL A 51 6.34 1.14 0.00
N ILE A 52 7.16 0.10 -0.06
CA ILE A 52 8.62 0.29 -0.06
C ILE A 52 9.05 1.07 -1.29
N GLN A 53 8.54 0.73 -2.45
CA GLN A 53 8.87 1.44 -3.68
C GLN A 53 8.47 2.90 -3.60
N PHE A 54 7.26 3.17 -3.10
CA PHE A 54 6.78 4.54 -2.98
C PHE A 54 7.67 5.34 -2.04
N LYS A 55 8.02 4.77 -0.89
CA LYS A 55 8.85 5.48 0.08
C LYS A 55 10.25 5.73 -0.46
N ASN A 56 10.80 4.79 -1.19
CA ASN A 56 12.11 4.99 -1.82
C ASN A 56 12.07 6.17 -2.78
N GLN A 57 10.99 6.31 -3.54
CA GLN A 57 10.87 7.42 -4.48
C GLN A 57 10.70 8.75 -3.77
N VAL A 58 9.88 8.76 -2.72
CA VAL A 58 9.52 9.99 -2.01
C VAL A 58 10.70 10.51 -1.18
N TYR A 59 11.41 9.61 -0.51
CA TYR A 59 12.47 10.00 0.42
C TYR A 59 13.85 10.00 -0.22
N ARG A 60 13.95 9.66 -1.48
CA ARG A 60 15.21 9.67 -2.16
C ARG A 60 15.62 11.10 -2.48
N GLN A 61 16.78 11.50 -2.02
CA GLN A 61 17.29 12.84 -2.23
C GLN A 61 18.45 12.83 -3.21
N PRO A 62 18.58 13.86 -4.05
CA PRO A 62 19.70 13.88 -4.99
C PRO A 62 21.06 13.77 -4.36
N TRP A 63 21.25 14.32 -3.16
CA TRP A 63 22.52 14.31 -2.49
C TRP A 63 22.83 12.99 -1.78
N GLU A 64 21.88 12.08 -1.75
CA GLU A 64 22.06 10.78 -1.12
C GLU A 64 22.73 9.78 -2.05
N VAL A 65 22.94 10.16 -3.23
CA VAL A 65 23.41 9.21 -4.22
C VAL A 65 24.66 8.52 -3.75
N LYS A 66 24.92 8.07 -3.52
CA LYS A 66 25.62 7.48 -3.48
C LYS A 66 26.04 6.46 -3.40
N GLU A 67 25.88 6.60 -3.44
CA GLU A 67 26.21 5.75 -3.39
C GLU A 67 26.32 5.11 -3.53
#